data_f175a737dad3fc183b495245f11390ed
#
_entry.id   f175a737dad3fc183b495245f11390ed
#
_cell.length_a   1.000
_cell.length_b   1.000
_cell.length_c   1.000
_cell.angle_alpha   90.00
_cell.angle_beta   90.00
_cell.angle_gamma   90.00
#
_symmetry.space_group_name_H-M   'P 1'
#
loop_
_entity.id
_entity.type
_entity.pdbx_description
1 polymer ?
#
loop_
_entity_poly.entity_id
_entity_poly.type
_entity_poly.pdbx_seq_one_letter_code
_entity_poly.pdbx_strand_id
1 'polypeptide(L)'
;MRQMVMMNKASEAEYSAEDNASLNVIEYIQSIIISDGINSREIEEDQSALYNEIMVDTENLYSEIKIFLMFWEAKMRVENPDRNNEDLKYIFEAQLFSYVRGDRYQVFQIPYYEELLVPFDGYFNEIYGISANEVIDGLKKLEKALSSGRLDSINAIGDLMDQFANCITDKERDSFMEIHMQESERLFGKFLGTNLFDIKHVTNWPDDFIDDLSFEAGTNKELFQHEEFPGWPIWNLPVERKPFVKIDNIAYGFDYYIIFDNLYRAIQRAVRSKGRKYEDGWGNIQQDTSEAFVEKLFQKLFPGCNSYLENYYQKDYENDLLISYKDVLLIVEVKA
;
A
#
# COMPACT_ATOMS: atom_id res chain seq x y z
N MET A 1 -10.29 0.56 13.53
CA MET A 1 -8.84 0.39 13.57
C MET A 1 -8.12 1.49 12.79
N ARG A 2 -8.08 1.51 11.44
CA ARG A 2 -7.37 2.53 10.65
C ARG A 2 -7.67 3.97 11.07
N GLN A 3 -8.91 4.30 11.35
CA GLN A 3 -9.30 5.65 11.74
C GLN A 3 -8.66 6.12 13.06
N MET A 4 -8.46 5.21 14.00
CA MET A 4 -7.76 5.52 15.26
C MET A 4 -6.27 5.71 15.04
N VAL A 5 -5.66 4.88 14.19
CA VAL A 5 -4.26 5.05 13.75
C VAL A 5 -4.05 6.42 13.09
N MET A 6 -4.98 6.84 12.23
CA MET A 6 -4.91 8.14 11.55
C MET A 6 -5.10 9.32 12.50
N MET A 7 -5.94 9.17 13.53
CA MET A 7 -6.09 10.22 14.56
C MET A 7 -4.83 10.39 15.40
N ASN A 8 -4.16 9.29 15.74
CA ASN A 8 -2.87 9.35 16.44
C ASN A 8 -1.80 10.03 15.57
N LYS A 9 -1.74 9.70 14.28
CA LYS A 9 -0.80 10.32 13.33
C LYS A 9 -1.00 11.83 13.13
N ALA A 10 -2.23 12.32 13.21
CA ALA A 10 -2.52 13.75 13.07
C ALA A 10 -2.00 14.58 14.27
N SER A 11 -1.72 13.94 15.41
CA SER A 11 -1.25 14.58 16.64
C SER A 11 0.28 14.57 16.83
N GLU A 12 1.02 13.76 16.06
CA GLU A 12 2.47 13.59 16.21
C GLU A 12 3.21 13.89 14.90
N ALA A 13 4.24 14.73 14.99
CA ALA A 13 5.03 15.15 13.83
C ALA A 13 6.09 14.10 13.39
N GLU A 14 6.25 12.99 14.12
CA GLU A 14 7.25 11.96 13.86
C GLU A 14 6.64 10.56 13.80
N TYR A 15 7.14 9.75 12.86
CA TYR A 15 6.79 8.35 12.69
C TYR A 15 7.33 7.53 13.88
N SER A 16 6.45 6.94 14.67
CA SER A 16 6.87 6.09 15.79
C SER A 16 6.92 4.61 15.40
N ALA A 17 7.65 3.81 16.18
CA ALA A 17 7.66 2.34 16.02
C ALA A 17 6.25 1.72 16.20
N GLU A 18 5.40 2.37 17.01
CA GLU A 18 4.01 1.98 17.24
C GLU A 18 3.12 2.19 16.01
N ASP A 19 3.39 3.24 15.20
CA ASP A 19 2.68 3.46 13.93
C ASP A 19 2.95 2.36 12.92
N ASN A 20 4.19 1.88 12.85
CA ASN A 20 4.54 0.76 11.98
C ASN A 20 3.89 -0.55 12.43
N ALA A 21 3.86 -0.83 13.73
CA ALA A 21 3.16 -1.97 14.28
C ALA A 21 1.66 -1.95 13.91
N SER A 22 1.04 -0.78 14.00
CA SER A 22 -0.38 -0.60 13.64
C SER A 22 -0.66 -0.85 12.16
N LEU A 23 0.25 -0.47 11.26
CA LEU A 23 0.12 -0.75 9.82
C LEU A 23 0.22 -2.24 9.52
N ASN A 24 1.18 -2.94 10.15
CA ASN A 24 1.32 -4.38 10.01
C ASN A 24 0.07 -5.13 10.50
N VAL A 25 -0.55 -4.66 11.58
CA VAL A 25 -1.83 -5.21 12.07
C VAL A 25 -2.95 -5.06 11.04
N ILE A 26 -3.08 -3.88 10.42
CA ILE A 26 -4.09 -3.64 9.38
C ILE A 26 -3.86 -4.56 8.17
N GLU A 27 -2.62 -4.70 7.74
CA GLU A 27 -2.23 -5.55 6.63
C GLU A 27 -2.53 -7.03 6.91
N TYR A 28 -2.20 -7.48 8.10
CA TYR A 28 -2.48 -8.84 8.53
C TYR A 28 -3.98 -9.13 8.61
N ILE A 29 -4.78 -8.25 9.22
CA ILE A 29 -6.23 -8.39 9.29
C ILE A 29 -6.86 -8.39 7.89
N GLN A 30 -6.41 -7.50 7.00
CA GLN A 30 -6.87 -7.51 5.62
C GLN A 30 -6.54 -8.85 4.93
N SER A 31 -5.35 -9.39 5.18
CA SER A 31 -4.95 -10.71 4.66
C SER A 31 -5.77 -11.85 5.23
N ILE A 32 -6.15 -11.80 6.52
CA ILE A 32 -7.08 -12.76 7.12
C ILE A 32 -8.45 -12.68 6.45
N ILE A 33 -8.99 -11.48 6.25
CA ILE A 33 -10.29 -11.30 5.56
C ILE A 33 -10.25 -11.90 4.15
N ILE A 34 -9.18 -11.65 3.42
CA ILE A 34 -8.98 -12.24 2.08
C ILE A 34 -8.94 -13.77 2.16
N SER A 35 -8.33 -14.33 3.21
CA SER A 35 -8.11 -15.77 3.32
C SER A 35 -9.26 -16.53 3.97
N ASP A 36 -9.86 -16.01 5.03
CA ASP A 36 -10.90 -16.71 5.81
C ASP A 36 -12.32 -16.18 5.53
N GLY A 37 -12.41 -14.94 5.10
CA GLY A 37 -13.69 -14.27 4.81
C GLY A 37 -14.22 -13.47 5.98
N ILE A 38 -15.47 -13.08 5.87
CA ILE A 38 -16.19 -12.32 6.87
C ILE A 38 -17.38 -13.13 7.36
N ASN A 39 -17.57 -13.18 8.67
CA ASN A 39 -18.77 -13.70 9.29
C ASN A 39 -19.67 -12.51 9.65
N SER A 40 -20.80 -12.38 8.97
CA SER A 40 -21.76 -11.26 9.12
C SER A 40 -22.61 -11.37 10.39
N ARG A 41 -22.01 -11.70 11.53
CA ARG A 41 -22.71 -11.61 12.81
C ARG A 41 -22.74 -10.16 13.26
N GLU A 42 -23.91 -9.68 13.69
CA GLU A 42 -23.99 -8.42 14.42
C GLU A 42 -23.13 -8.52 15.68
N ILE A 43 -22.19 -7.58 15.83
CA ILE A 43 -21.36 -7.51 17.02
C ILE A 43 -22.11 -6.61 18.00
N GLU A 44 -22.67 -7.23 19.06
CA GLU A 44 -23.29 -6.51 20.18
C GLU A 44 -22.25 -5.93 21.17
N GLU A 45 -20.95 -6.21 20.96
CA GLU A 45 -19.87 -5.82 21.84
C GLU A 45 -19.40 -4.38 21.61
N ASP A 46 -18.77 -3.80 22.65
CA ASP A 46 -18.13 -2.49 22.53
C ASP A 46 -17.00 -2.52 21.49
N GLN A 47 -17.20 -1.83 20.39
CA GLN A 47 -16.24 -1.77 19.28
C GLN A 47 -14.85 -1.26 19.72
N SER A 48 -14.79 -0.39 20.74
CA SER A 48 -13.52 0.11 21.27
C SER A 48 -12.77 -0.94 22.07
N ALA A 49 -13.49 -1.76 22.85
CA ALA A 49 -12.91 -2.88 23.58
C ALA A 49 -12.38 -3.94 22.62
N LEU A 50 -13.17 -4.32 21.62
CA LEU A 50 -12.77 -5.27 20.57
C LEU A 50 -11.54 -4.76 19.79
N TYR A 51 -11.49 -3.47 19.45
CA TYR A 51 -10.32 -2.88 18.80
C TYR A 51 -9.05 -3.05 19.63
N ASN A 52 -9.13 -2.71 20.92
CA ASN A 52 -7.97 -2.81 21.83
C ASN A 52 -7.53 -4.28 21.98
N GLU A 53 -8.46 -5.23 22.09
CA GLU A 53 -8.17 -6.66 22.16
C GLU A 53 -7.42 -7.13 20.91
N ILE A 54 -7.92 -6.81 19.71
CA ILE A 54 -7.29 -7.16 18.45
C ILE A 54 -5.87 -6.57 18.34
N MET A 55 -5.67 -5.32 18.77
CA MET A 55 -4.35 -4.68 18.78
C MET A 55 -3.37 -5.42 19.67
N VAL A 56 -3.78 -5.68 20.92
CA VAL A 56 -2.94 -6.37 21.91
C VAL A 56 -2.62 -7.79 21.47
N ASP A 57 -3.60 -8.54 20.97
CA ASP A 57 -3.39 -9.93 20.52
C ASP A 57 -2.47 -9.99 19.30
N THR A 58 -2.60 -9.04 18.38
CA THR A 58 -1.71 -9.00 17.21
C THR A 58 -0.29 -8.61 17.58
N GLU A 59 -0.10 -7.63 18.49
CA GLU A 59 1.24 -7.27 19.00
C GLU A 59 1.89 -8.44 19.74
N ASN A 60 1.13 -9.16 20.54
CA ASN A 60 1.58 -10.38 21.24
C ASN A 60 2.02 -11.44 20.22
N LEU A 61 1.21 -11.69 19.18
CA LEU A 61 1.54 -12.64 18.12
C LEU A 61 2.86 -12.28 17.44
N TYR A 62 3.06 -11.02 17.06
CA TYR A 62 4.33 -10.57 16.46
C TYR A 62 5.52 -10.75 17.42
N SER A 63 5.33 -10.48 18.70
CA SER A 63 6.35 -10.68 19.72
C SER A 63 6.70 -12.16 19.93
N GLU A 64 5.72 -13.03 19.99
CA GLU A 64 5.90 -14.49 20.10
C GLU A 64 6.64 -15.05 18.86
N ILE A 65 6.28 -14.60 17.67
CA ILE A 65 6.94 -14.99 16.43
C ILE A 65 8.42 -14.59 16.45
N LYS A 66 8.76 -13.38 16.89
CA LYS A 66 10.16 -12.94 17.03
C LYS A 66 10.95 -13.83 17.99
N ILE A 67 10.38 -14.10 19.16
CA ILE A 67 10.99 -14.95 20.17
C ILE A 67 11.21 -16.37 19.61
N PHE A 68 10.19 -16.93 18.97
CA PHE A 68 10.28 -18.23 18.33
C PHE A 68 11.41 -18.29 17.30
N LEU A 69 11.50 -17.31 16.41
CA LEU A 69 12.54 -17.28 15.37
C LEU A 69 13.95 -17.16 15.97
N MET A 70 14.11 -16.41 17.08
CA MET A 70 15.38 -16.35 17.80
C MET A 70 15.79 -17.74 18.36
N PHE A 71 14.84 -18.46 18.96
CA PHE A 71 15.12 -19.80 19.45
C PHE A 71 15.33 -20.82 18.33
N TRP A 72 14.58 -20.71 17.26
CA TRP A 72 14.73 -21.55 16.08
C TRP A 72 16.13 -21.36 15.44
N GLU A 73 16.57 -20.12 15.30
CA GLU A 73 17.93 -19.82 14.84
C GLU A 73 19.00 -20.44 15.75
N ALA A 74 18.86 -20.25 17.06
CA ALA A 74 19.80 -20.81 18.03
C ALA A 74 19.87 -22.35 17.94
N LYS A 75 18.71 -23.01 17.79
CA LYS A 75 18.63 -24.46 17.59
C LYS A 75 19.29 -24.87 16.28
N MET A 76 19.02 -24.20 15.18
CA MET A 76 19.59 -24.53 13.86
C MET A 76 21.13 -24.37 13.84
N ARG A 77 21.66 -23.37 14.56
CA ARG A 77 23.13 -23.21 14.71
C ARG A 77 23.77 -24.37 15.46
N VAL A 78 23.07 -24.90 16.47
CA VAL A 78 23.59 -26.06 17.26
C VAL A 78 23.55 -27.34 16.43
N GLU A 79 22.45 -27.56 15.68
CA GLU A 79 22.23 -28.77 14.88
C GLU A 79 23.06 -28.78 13.58
N ASN A 80 23.38 -27.63 13.02
CA ASN A 80 24.11 -27.46 11.75
C ASN A 80 25.20 -26.39 11.89
N PRO A 81 26.32 -26.68 12.56
CA PRO A 81 27.39 -25.69 12.83
C PRO A 81 28.02 -25.10 11.56
N ASP A 82 28.02 -25.87 10.48
CA ASP A 82 28.62 -25.47 9.19
C ASP A 82 27.63 -24.77 8.24
N ARG A 83 26.39 -24.54 8.68
CA ARG A 83 25.39 -23.87 7.86
C ARG A 83 25.75 -22.41 7.61
N ASN A 84 25.66 -21.98 6.37
CA ASN A 84 25.82 -20.58 6.02
C ASN A 84 24.71 -19.75 6.67
N ASN A 85 25.06 -18.76 7.49
CA ASN A 85 24.12 -17.94 8.25
C ASN A 85 23.42 -16.88 7.37
N GLU A 86 23.70 -16.82 6.07
CA GLU A 86 23.14 -15.80 5.18
C GLU A 86 21.62 -15.92 5.06
N ASP A 87 21.07 -17.14 5.01
CA ASP A 87 19.62 -17.35 4.92
C ASP A 87 18.87 -16.84 6.16
N LEU A 88 19.46 -17.05 7.34
CA LEU A 88 18.87 -16.63 8.61
C LEU A 88 19.00 -15.13 8.82
N LYS A 89 20.13 -14.57 8.44
CA LYS A 89 20.34 -13.13 8.43
C LYS A 89 19.31 -12.47 7.54
N TYR A 90 19.02 -13.03 6.36
CA TYR A 90 18.02 -12.54 5.43
C TYR A 90 16.59 -12.59 6.04
N ILE A 91 16.23 -13.67 6.73
CA ILE A 91 14.95 -13.77 7.42
C ILE A 91 14.81 -12.71 8.53
N PHE A 92 15.86 -12.51 9.33
CA PHE A 92 15.88 -11.48 10.37
C PHE A 92 15.87 -10.07 9.78
N GLU A 93 16.66 -9.82 8.76
CA GLU A 93 16.68 -8.54 8.05
C GLU A 93 15.33 -8.28 7.36
N ALA A 94 14.74 -9.27 6.71
CA ALA A 94 13.42 -9.14 6.10
C ALA A 94 12.33 -8.84 7.16
N GLN A 95 12.44 -9.40 8.36
CA GLN A 95 11.53 -9.07 9.45
C GLN A 95 11.74 -7.65 10.00
N LEU A 96 12.99 -7.24 10.16
CA LEU A 96 13.31 -5.87 10.53
C LEU A 96 12.86 -4.90 9.42
N PHE A 97 13.04 -5.26 8.15
CA PHE A 97 12.57 -4.50 7.00
C PHE A 97 11.05 -4.49 6.85
N SER A 98 10.32 -5.51 7.33
CA SER A 98 8.86 -5.48 7.36
C SER A 98 8.30 -4.43 8.34
N TYR A 99 9.11 -4.00 9.32
CA TYR A 99 8.79 -2.87 10.19
C TYR A 99 9.19 -1.50 9.58
N VAL A 100 10.16 -1.50 8.69
CA VAL A 100 10.64 -0.30 7.97
C VAL A 100 10.46 -0.58 6.49
N ARG A 101 9.23 -0.67 6.02
CA ARG A 101 8.95 -0.65 4.58
C ARG A 101 9.54 0.64 4.05
N GLY A 102 10.54 0.47 3.20
CA GLY A 102 11.45 1.50 2.72
C GLY A 102 10.79 2.85 2.65
N ASP A 103 11.21 3.75 3.52
CA ASP A 103 10.65 5.09 3.70
C ASP A 103 10.68 5.87 2.38
N ARG A 104 9.72 5.56 1.52
CA ARG A 104 9.41 6.48 0.44
C ARG A 104 8.64 7.61 1.09
N TYR A 105 9.30 8.75 1.19
CA TYR A 105 8.57 9.95 1.59
C TYR A 105 7.35 10.10 0.69
N GLN A 106 6.20 10.29 1.30
CA GLN A 106 4.91 10.42 0.61
C GLN A 106 4.98 11.35 -0.60
N VAL A 107 5.75 12.44 -0.51
CA VAL A 107 5.97 13.42 -1.58
C VAL A 107 6.58 12.82 -2.86
N PHE A 108 7.28 11.70 -2.76
CA PHE A 108 7.90 11.03 -3.91
C PHE A 108 7.08 9.86 -4.47
N GLN A 109 6.00 9.44 -3.81
CA GLN A 109 5.23 8.27 -4.25
C GLN A 109 4.55 8.51 -5.60
N ILE A 110 3.82 9.60 -5.75
CA ILE A 110 3.16 9.93 -7.01
C ILE A 110 4.15 10.14 -8.15
N PRO A 111 5.21 10.97 -8.00
CA PRO A 111 6.26 11.07 -9.03
C PRO A 111 6.90 9.73 -9.41
N TYR A 112 7.07 8.82 -8.46
CA TYR A 112 7.56 7.48 -8.74
C TYR A 112 6.59 6.69 -9.63
N TYR A 113 5.29 6.73 -9.36
CA TYR A 113 4.28 6.08 -10.21
C TYR A 113 4.18 6.73 -11.60
N GLU A 114 4.32 8.06 -11.69
CA GLU A 114 4.36 8.76 -12.97
C GLU A 114 5.51 8.26 -13.85
N GLU A 115 6.71 8.12 -13.31
CA GLU A 115 7.86 7.60 -14.06
C GLU A 115 7.69 6.12 -14.45
N LEU A 116 7.12 5.28 -13.59
CA LEU A 116 7.04 3.84 -13.81
C LEU A 116 5.80 3.37 -14.57
N LEU A 117 4.66 4.06 -14.52
CA LEU A 117 3.42 3.59 -15.15
C LEU A 117 3.16 4.21 -16.52
N VAL A 118 3.56 5.48 -16.75
CA VAL A 118 3.30 6.15 -18.02
C VAL A 118 3.86 5.40 -19.23
N PRO A 119 5.03 4.75 -19.17
CA PRO A 119 5.54 3.94 -20.29
C PRO A 119 4.64 2.78 -20.71
N PHE A 120 3.74 2.32 -19.81
CA PHE A 120 2.80 1.24 -20.06
C PHE A 120 1.40 1.71 -20.49
N ASP A 121 1.21 2.99 -20.79
CA ASP A 121 -0.08 3.58 -21.16
C ASP A 121 -0.82 2.80 -22.26
N GLY A 122 -0.08 2.33 -23.28
CA GLY A 122 -0.64 1.51 -24.34
C GLY A 122 -1.27 0.19 -23.84
N TYR A 123 -0.69 -0.44 -22.83
CA TYR A 123 -1.21 -1.68 -22.26
C TYR A 123 -2.46 -1.41 -21.42
N PHE A 124 -2.47 -0.35 -20.62
CA PHE A 124 -3.64 0.03 -19.84
C PHE A 124 -4.83 0.34 -20.73
N ASN A 125 -4.62 1.11 -21.80
CA ASN A 125 -5.68 1.44 -22.76
C ASN A 125 -6.22 0.20 -23.49
N GLU A 126 -5.32 -0.70 -23.92
CA GLU A 126 -5.71 -1.91 -24.66
C GLU A 126 -6.49 -2.91 -23.78
N ILE A 127 -6.08 -3.09 -22.52
CA ILE A 127 -6.63 -4.12 -21.63
C ILE A 127 -7.86 -3.62 -20.89
N TYR A 128 -7.80 -2.40 -20.36
CA TYR A 128 -8.79 -1.88 -19.41
C TYR A 128 -9.53 -0.64 -19.90
N GLY A 129 -9.13 -0.07 -21.05
CA GLY A 129 -9.72 1.18 -21.53
C GLY A 129 -9.46 2.39 -20.63
N ILE A 130 -8.36 2.39 -19.88
CA ILE A 130 -7.94 3.46 -18.98
C ILE A 130 -6.52 3.88 -19.34
N SER A 131 -6.19 5.17 -19.23
CA SER A 131 -4.84 5.66 -19.40
C SER A 131 -4.02 5.55 -18.10
N ALA A 132 -2.69 5.52 -18.22
CA ALA A 132 -1.79 5.57 -17.08
C ALA A 132 -2.02 6.82 -16.22
N ASN A 133 -2.31 7.96 -16.85
CA ASN A 133 -2.63 9.20 -16.13
C ASN A 133 -3.92 9.09 -15.31
N GLU A 134 -4.95 8.44 -15.81
CA GLU A 134 -6.19 8.20 -15.05
C GLU A 134 -5.95 7.24 -13.88
N VAL A 135 -5.05 6.25 -14.03
CA VAL A 135 -4.62 5.40 -12.91
C VAL A 135 -3.95 6.26 -11.83
N ILE A 136 -3.01 7.14 -12.22
CA ILE A 136 -2.30 8.04 -11.31
C ILE A 136 -3.24 9.05 -10.64
N ASP A 137 -4.19 9.60 -11.37
CA ASP A 137 -5.19 10.50 -10.81
C ASP A 137 -6.11 9.79 -9.80
N GLY A 138 -6.45 8.53 -10.05
CA GLY A 138 -7.12 7.68 -9.08
C GLY A 138 -6.30 7.47 -7.80
N LEU A 139 -4.98 7.25 -7.94
CA LEU A 139 -4.08 7.15 -6.78
C LEU A 139 -4.04 8.44 -5.95
N LYS A 140 -3.97 9.61 -6.59
CA LYS A 140 -4.03 10.90 -5.89
C LYS A 140 -5.34 11.07 -5.11
N LYS A 141 -6.45 10.60 -5.67
CA LYS A 141 -7.76 10.62 -5.00
C LYS A 141 -7.79 9.65 -3.81
N LEU A 142 -7.23 8.43 -3.97
CA LEU A 142 -7.12 7.46 -2.88
C LEU A 142 -6.24 7.98 -1.75
N GLU A 143 -5.09 8.55 -2.06
CA GLU A 143 -4.22 9.19 -1.07
C GLU A 143 -5.00 10.22 -0.26
N LYS A 144 -5.69 11.13 -0.93
CA LYS A 144 -6.51 12.15 -0.27
C LYS A 144 -7.65 11.53 0.57
N ALA A 145 -8.40 10.58 0.01
CA ALA A 145 -9.51 9.96 0.72
C ALA A 145 -9.04 9.22 1.99
N LEU A 146 -7.94 8.46 1.88
CA LEU A 146 -7.43 7.64 2.97
C LEU A 146 -6.62 8.41 4.01
N SER A 147 -5.97 9.52 3.64
CA SER A 147 -5.17 10.35 4.55
C SER A 147 -5.96 11.47 5.21
N SER A 148 -6.68 12.28 4.45
CA SER A 148 -7.35 13.48 4.97
C SER A 148 -8.87 13.47 4.85
N GLY A 149 -9.47 12.55 4.12
CA GLY A 149 -10.89 12.59 3.79
C GLY A 149 -11.82 12.62 5.01
N ARG A 150 -11.43 11.99 6.11
CA ARG A 150 -12.16 12.03 7.37
C ARG A 150 -12.00 13.36 8.08
N LEU A 151 -10.77 13.90 8.14
CA LEU A 151 -10.49 15.20 8.75
C LEU A 151 -11.19 16.32 7.96
N ASP A 152 -11.14 16.26 6.63
CA ASP A 152 -11.84 17.20 5.76
C ASP A 152 -13.34 17.21 6.06
N SER A 153 -13.95 16.03 6.30
CA SER A 153 -15.37 15.94 6.64
C SER A 153 -15.67 16.46 8.05
N ILE A 154 -14.80 16.24 9.04
CA ILE A 154 -14.94 16.82 10.39
C ILE A 154 -14.95 18.35 10.31
N ASN A 155 -14.00 18.92 9.59
CA ASN A 155 -13.90 20.37 9.43
C ASN A 155 -15.15 20.94 8.74
N ALA A 156 -15.62 20.30 7.67
CA ALA A 156 -16.83 20.72 6.98
C ALA A 156 -18.09 20.57 7.84
N ILE A 157 -18.19 19.54 8.70
CA ILE A 157 -19.27 19.42 9.70
C ILE A 157 -19.20 20.58 10.70
N GLY A 158 -17.98 20.91 11.17
CA GLY A 158 -17.77 22.07 12.04
C GLY A 158 -18.27 23.38 11.42
N ASP A 159 -17.90 23.62 10.16
CA ASP A 159 -18.36 24.80 9.40
C ASP A 159 -19.90 24.84 9.27
N LEU A 160 -20.56 23.71 9.02
CA LEU A 160 -22.02 23.63 8.99
C LEU A 160 -22.65 23.89 10.38
N MET A 161 -22.06 23.36 11.44
CA MET A 161 -22.51 23.60 12.80
C MET A 161 -22.39 25.08 13.19
N ASP A 162 -21.30 25.75 12.80
CA ASP A 162 -21.12 27.18 13.03
C ASP A 162 -22.16 28.01 12.26
N GLN A 163 -22.46 27.65 11.02
CA GLN A 163 -23.52 28.29 10.24
C GLN A 163 -24.90 28.08 10.89
N PHE A 164 -25.19 26.86 11.34
CA PHE A 164 -26.45 26.56 12.06
C PHE A 164 -26.57 27.35 13.36
N ALA A 165 -25.47 27.49 14.11
CA ALA A 165 -25.45 28.29 15.36
C ALA A 165 -25.75 29.77 15.13
N ASN A 166 -25.48 30.31 13.94
CA ASN A 166 -25.79 31.68 13.56
C ASN A 166 -27.28 31.88 13.17
N CYS A 167 -28.09 30.81 13.01
CA CYS A 167 -29.52 30.92 12.80
C CYS A 167 -30.22 31.34 14.10
N ILE A 168 -30.85 32.50 14.10
CA ILE A 168 -31.44 33.12 15.31
C ILE A 168 -32.87 32.58 15.57
N THR A 169 -33.64 32.37 14.52
CA THR A 169 -35.04 31.96 14.62
C THR A 169 -35.20 30.46 14.30
N ASP A 170 -36.24 29.82 14.86
CA ASP A 170 -36.57 28.43 14.57
C ASP A 170 -36.85 28.22 13.08
N LYS A 171 -37.48 29.16 12.42
CA LYS A 171 -37.74 29.10 10.98
C LYS A 171 -36.48 29.11 10.14
N GLU A 172 -35.44 29.84 10.56
CA GLU A 172 -34.14 29.86 9.90
C GLU A 172 -33.46 28.51 10.09
N ARG A 173 -33.52 27.93 11.30
CA ARG A 173 -32.97 26.63 11.61
C ARG A 173 -33.61 25.50 10.82
N ASP A 174 -34.96 25.49 10.73
CA ASP A 174 -35.69 24.50 9.95
C ASP A 174 -35.31 24.60 8.47
N SER A 175 -35.26 25.82 7.93
CA SER A 175 -34.86 26.05 6.53
C SER A 175 -33.41 25.64 6.26
N PHE A 176 -32.49 25.90 7.21
CA PHE A 176 -31.10 25.50 7.12
C PHE A 176 -30.97 23.96 7.09
N MET A 177 -31.65 23.26 7.99
CA MET A 177 -31.67 21.81 8.03
C MET A 177 -32.20 21.18 6.76
N GLU A 178 -33.28 21.72 6.21
CA GLU A 178 -33.85 21.24 4.95
C GLU A 178 -32.89 21.41 3.76
N ILE A 179 -32.20 22.56 3.68
CA ILE A 179 -31.23 22.83 2.61
C ILE A 179 -29.97 21.95 2.71
N HIS A 180 -29.46 21.72 3.93
CA HIS A 180 -28.17 21.07 4.15
C HIS A 180 -28.29 19.59 4.56
N MET A 181 -29.49 18.99 4.58
CA MET A 181 -29.70 17.62 5.04
C MET A 181 -28.85 16.61 4.27
N GLN A 182 -28.91 16.64 2.94
CA GLN A 182 -28.14 15.69 2.11
C GLN A 182 -26.62 15.89 2.24
N GLU A 183 -26.18 17.13 2.36
CA GLU A 183 -24.76 17.43 2.58
C GLU A 183 -24.30 16.94 3.95
N SER A 184 -25.08 17.16 5.00
CA SER A 184 -24.81 16.65 6.35
C SER A 184 -24.71 15.13 6.36
N GLU A 185 -25.68 14.42 5.78
CA GLU A 185 -25.66 12.96 5.69
C GLU A 185 -24.38 12.47 4.97
N ARG A 186 -24.02 13.09 3.84
CA ARG A 186 -22.81 12.77 3.12
C ARG A 186 -21.53 12.98 3.94
N LEU A 187 -21.44 14.10 4.67
CA LEU A 187 -20.30 14.44 5.51
C LEU A 187 -20.19 13.50 6.71
N PHE A 188 -21.32 13.21 7.38
CA PHE A 188 -21.34 12.21 8.46
C PHE A 188 -20.99 10.82 7.95
N GLY A 189 -21.46 10.42 6.77
CA GLY A 189 -21.04 9.17 6.13
C GLY A 189 -19.54 9.10 5.93
N LYS A 190 -18.92 10.14 5.39
CA LYS A 190 -17.46 10.23 5.24
C LYS A 190 -16.73 10.21 6.60
N PHE A 191 -17.24 10.92 7.60
CA PHE A 191 -16.71 10.89 8.94
C PHE A 191 -16.70 9.47 9.53
N LEU A 192 -17.73 8.68 9.27
CA LEU A 192 -17.84 7.28 9.65
C LEU A 192 -17.04 6.33 8.73
N GLY A 193 -16.40 6.85 7.69
CA GLY A 193 -15.60 6.08 6.75
C GLY A 193 -16.36 5.60 5.50
N THR A 194 -17.66 5.89 5.36
CA THR A 194 -18.45 5.53 4.19
C THR A 194 -17.86 6.18 2.93
N ASN A 195 -17.69 5.39 1.88
CA ASN A 195 -17.13 5.79 0.58
C ASN A 195 -15.68 6.31 0.60
N LEU A 196 -14.98 6.30 1.75
CA LEU A 196 -13.55 6.62 1.79
C LEU A 196 -12.67 5.42 1.40
N PHE A 197 -13.17 4.21 1.63
CA PHE A 197 -12.46 2.96 1.40
C PHE A 197 -12.92 2.23 0.13
N ASP A 198 -14.02 2.64 -0.47
CA ASP A 198 -14.56 2.10 -1.73
C ASP A 198 -13.72 2.59 -2.91
N ILE A 199 -12.95 1.66 -3.48
CA ILE A 199 -12.00 1.96 -4.55
C ILE A 199 -12.71 2.51 -5.79
N LYS A 200 -13.82 1.90 -6.20
CA LYS A 200 -14.59 2.34 -7.37
C LYS A 200 -15.13 3.75 -7.19
N HIS A 201 -15.72 4.01 -6.02
CA HIS A 201 -16.30 5.31 -5.70
C HIS A 201 -15.24 6.42 -5.69
N VAL A 202 -14.06 6.13 -5.12
CA VAL A 202 -13.00 7.13 -4.98
C VAL A 202 -12.26 7.38 -6.29
N THR A 203 -11.91 6.31 -7.02
CA THR A 203 -11.02 6.42 -8.19
C THR A 203 -11.77 6.55 -9.50
N ASN A 204 -12.96 5.96 -9.58
CA ASN A 204 -13.71 5.73 -10.81
C ASN A 204 -12.97 4.84 -11.84
N TRP A 205 -12.03 4.00 -11.39
CA TRP A 205 -11.36 3.04 -12.27
C TRP A 205 -12.34 2.02 -12.87
N PRO A 206 -12.05 1.44 -14.05
CA PRO A 206 -12.85 0.36 -14.62
C PRO A 206 -12.95 -0.85 -13.68
N ASP A 207 -14.08 -1.53 -13.71
CA ASP A 207 -14.34 -2.68 -12.84
C ASP A 207 -13.35 -3.81 -13.07
N ASP A 208 -13.04 -4.11 -14.35
CA ASP A 208 -12.07 -5.15 -14.71
C ASP A 208 -10.66 -4.85 -14.15
N PHE A 209 -10.27 -3.57 -14.10
CA PHE A 209 -8.99 -3.17 -13.51
C PHE A 209 -8.99 -3.36 -12.00
N ILE A 210 -10.08 -2.97 -11.32
CA ILE A 210 -10.23 -3.16 -9.88
C ILE A 210 -10.29 -4.66 -9.52
N ASP A 211 -10.97 -5.46 -10.33
CA ASP A 211 -11.12 -6.91 -10.12
C ASP A 211 -9.77 -7.65 -10.21
N ASP A 212 -8.94 -7.26 -11.16
CA ASP A 212 -7.60 -7.82 -11.29
C ASP A 212 -6.68 -7.48 -10.09
N LEU A 213 -6.97 -6.38 -9.38
CA LEU A 213 -6.24 -5.92 -8.20
C LEU A 213 -6.90 -6.30 -6.88
N SER A 214 -7.98 -7.09 -6.92
CA SER A 214 -8.76 -7.47 -5.75
C SER A 214 -8.79 -8.98 -5.55
N PHE A 215 -8.91 -9.41 -4.30
CA PHE A 215 -9.37 -10.75 -3.94
C PHE A 215 -10.78 -10.66 -3.34
N GLU A 216 -11.66 -11.60 -3.67
CA GLU A 216 -12.90 -11.80 -2.93
C GLU A 216 -12.58 -12.31 -1.52
N ALA A 217 -13.29 -11.81 -0.51
CA ALA A 217 -13.14 -12.26 0.86
C ALA A 217 -13.31 -13.78 0.98
N GLY A 218 -12.40 -14.44 1.67
CA GLY A 218 -12.40 -15.89 1.89
C GLY A 218 -11.91 -16.75 0.73
N THR A 219 -11.41 -16.18 -0.36
CA THR A 219 -11.06 -16.96 -1.57
C THR A 219 -9.59 -17.35 -1.67
N ASN A 220 -8.68 -16.60 -1.09
CA ASN A 220 -7.25 -16.90 -1.15
C ASN A 220 -6.77 -17.57 0.16
N LYS A 221 -6.42 -18.85 0.09
CA LYS A 221 -5.98 -19.63 1.25
C LYS A 221 -4.47 -19.69 1.45
N GLU A 222 -3.68 -18.98 0.64
CA GLU A 222 -2.20 -19.07 0.66
C GLU A 222 -1.60 -18.73 2.02
N LEU A 223 -2.21 -17.79 2.76
CA LEU A 223 -1.78 -17.42 4.11
C LEU A 223 -1.70 -18.63 5.06
N PHE A 224 -2.61 -19.59 4.91
CA PHE A 224 -2.70 -20.78 5.78
C PHE A 224 -2.02 -22.03 5.20
N GLN A 225 -1.42 -21.93 4.00
CA GLN A 225 -0.84 -23.10 3.30
C GLN A 225 0.65 -23.32 3.57
N HIS A 226 1.30 -22.43 4.34
CA HIS A 226 2.70 -22.64 4.69
C HIS A 226 2.84 -23.86 5.61
N GLU A 227 3.75 -24.81 5.26
CA GLU A 227 3.87 -26.09 5.97
C GLU A 227 4.28 -25.93 7.44
N GLU A 228 5.23 -25.02 7.72
CA GLU A 228 5.77 -24.82 9.08
C GLU A 228 5.06 -23.70 9.85
N PHE A 229 4.56 -22.67 9.14
CA PHE A 229 4.08 -21.43 9.73
C PHE A 229 2.72 -20.99 9.12
N PRO A 230 1.67 -21.83 9.22
CA PRO A 230 0.36 -21.48 8.66
C PRO A 230 -0.24 -20.27 9.37
N GLY A 231 -0.66 -19.29 8.60
CA GLY A 231 -1.29 -18.08 9.14
C GLY A 231 -0.34 -17.05 9.75
N TRP A 232 0.95 -17.24 9.64
CA TRP A 232 1.89 -16.26 10.18
C TRP A 232 1.94 -14.98 9.33
N PRO A 233 1.98 -13.79 9.97
CA PRO A 233 1.88 -12.49 9.29
C PRO A 233 3.16 -12.06 8.55
N ILE A 234 4.07 -12.95 8.27
CA ILE A 234 5.37 -12.69 7.64
C ILE A 234 5.57 -13.42 6.31
N TRP A 235 4.64 -14.30 5.94
CA TRP A 235 4.76 -15.12 4.74
C TRP A 235 3.47 -15.09 3.93
N ASN A 236 3.61 -14.86 2.61
CA ASN A 236 2.52 -15.01 1.66
C ASN A 236 1.26 -14.19 2.02
N LEU A 237 1.43 -12.95 2.49
CA LEU A 237 0.31 -12.07 2.72
C LEU A 237 -0.43 -11.81 1.41
N PRO A 238 -1.70 -12.21 1.26
CA PRO A 238 -2.44 -12.02 0.01
C PRO A 238 -2.53 -10.56 -0.41
N VAL A 239 -2.58 -9.64 0.55
CA VAL A 239 -2.64 -8.19 0.30
C VAL A 239 -1.42 -7.65 -0.44
N GLU A 240 -0.25 -8.30 -0.32
CA GLU A 240 0.95 -7.94 -1.08
C GLU A 240 0.83 -8.29 -2.57
N ARG A 241 -0.03 -9.25 -2.90
CA ARG A 241 -0.27 -9.66 -4.29
C ARG A 241 -1.35 -8.84 -4.96
N LYS A 242 -2.44 -8.56 -4.22
CA LYS A 242 -3.56 -7.73 -4.65
C LYS A 242 -4.00 -6.87 -3.46
N PRO A 243 -3.82 -5.55 -3.53
CA PRO A 243 -3.98 -4.66 -2.38
C PRO A 243 -5.43 -4.40 -1.97
N PHE A 244 -6.41 -4.88 -2.74
CA PHE A 244 -7.83 -4.66 -2.45
C PHE A 244 -8.52 -5.96 -2.05
N VAL A 245 -9.56 -5.83 -1.22
CA VAL A 245 -10.46 -6.92 -0.85
C VAL A 245 -11.87 -6.59 -1.27
N LYS A 246 -12.55 -7.53 -1.94
CA LYS A 246 -13.96 -7.40 -2.31
C LYS A 246 -14.84 -8.06 -1.25
N ILE A 247 -15.82 -7.29 -0.79
CA ILE A 247 -16.85 -7.70 0.16
C ILE A 247 -18.16 -7.24 -0.46
N ASP A 248 -19.10 -8.16 -0.67
CA ASP A 248 -20.40 -7.86 -1.29
C ASP A 248 -20.29 -7.06 -2.60
N ASN A 249 -19.35 -7.45 -3.47
CA ASN A 249 -19.02 -6.81 -4.74
C ASN A 249 -18.43 -5.39 -4.66
N ILE A 250 -18.11 -4.89 -3.48
CA ILE A 250 -17.43 -3.61 -3.30
C ILE A 250 -15.95 -3.88 -2.98
N ALA A 251 -15.05 -3.30 -3.76
CA ALA A 251 -13.62 -3.38 -3.52
C ALA A 251 -13.17 -2.32 -2.51
N TYR A 252 -12.58 -2.75 -1.42
CA TYR A 252 -12.09 -1.89 -0.35
C TYR A 252 -10.56 -1.87 -0.28
N GLY A 253 -10.02 -0.67 -0.04
CA GLY A 253 -8.62 -0.46 0.31
C GLY A 253 -8.54 0.27 1.63
N PHE A 254 -7.93 -0.33 2.65
CA PHE A 254 -7.99 0.19 4.02
C PHE A 254 -6.81 1.08 4.40
N ASP A 255 -5.67 0.88 3.77
CA ASP A 255 -4.48 1.69 4.04
C ASP A 255 -3.76 2.11 2.75
N TYR A 256 -3.44 3.41 2.65
CA TYR A 256 -2.81 3.90 1.45
C TYR A 256 -1.35 3.46 1.33
N TYR A 257 -0.61 3.28 2.43
CA TYR A 257 0.77 2.78 2.39
C TYR A 257 0.82 1.34 1.87
N ILE A 258 -0.09 0.48 2.34
CA ILE A 258 -0.23 -0.89 1.84
C ILE A 258 -0.53 -0.88 0.33
N ILE A 259 -1.44 -0.01 -0.10
CA ILE A 259 -1.80 0.14 -1.51
C ILE A 259 -0.57 0.59 -2.31
N PHE A 260 0.08 1.68 -1.92
CA PHE A 260 1.20 2.24 -2.66
C PHE A 260 2.42 1.31 -2.70
N ASP A 261 2.71 0.56 -1.65
CA ASP A 261 3.83 -0.36 -1.63
C ASP A 261 3.62 -1.58 -2.54
N ASN A 262 2.38 -2.02 -2.69
CA ASN A 262 2.07 -3.27 -3.38
C ASN A 262 1.48 -3.08 -4.78
N LEU A 263 0.89 -1.90 -5.08
CA LEU A 263 0.09 -1.69 -6.28
C LEU A 263 0.89 -1.84 -7.57
N TYR A 264 2.12 -1.31 -7.65
CA TYR A 264 2.93 -1.44 -8.86
C TYR A 264 3.14 -2.91 -9.25
N ARG A 265 3.51 -3.75 -8.28
CA ARG A 265 3.70 -5.18 -8.50
C ARG A 265 2.38 -5.91 -8.77
N ALA A 266 1.29 -5.47 -8.16
CA ALA A 266 -0.04 -6.00 -8.44
C ALA A 266 -0.47 -5.70 -9.88
N ILE A 267 -0.29 -4.47 -10.35
CA ILE A 267 -0.54 -4.06 -11.74
C ILE A 267 0.34 -4.87 -12.70
N GLN A 268 1.63 -4.99 -12.41
CA GLN A 268 2.55 -5.80 -13.21
C GLN A 268 2.04 -7.23 -13.39
N ARG A 269 1.65 -7.89 -12.30
CA ARG A 269 1.11 -9.25 -12.33
C ARG A 269 -0.19 -9.32 -13.13
N ALA A 270 -1.10 -8.36 -12.90
CA ALA A 270 -2.38 -8.28 -13.58
C ALA A 270 -2.21 -8.13 -15.09
N VAL A 271 -1.40 -7.18 -15.56
CA VAL A 271 -1.14 -6.97 -16.98
C VAL A 271 -0.43 -8.18 -17.62
N ARG A 272 0.63 -8.69 -16.99
CA ARG A 272 1.37 -9.85 -17.52
C ARG A 272 0.51 -11.11 -17.63
N SER A 273 -0.46 -11.30 -16.75
CA SER A 273 -1.40 -12.43 -16.79
C SER A 273 -2.35 -12.41 -17.99
N LYS A 274 -2.48 -11.28 -18.70
CA LYS A 274 -3.37 -11.16 -19.87
C LYS A 274 -2.83 -11.81 -21.13
N GLY A 275 -1.59 -12.30 -21.11
CA GLY A 275 -1.03 -13.10 -22.18
C GLY A 275 0.42 -12.80 -22.49
N ARG A 276 1.03 -13.68 -23.29
CA ARG A 276 2.46 -13.69 -23.60
C ARG A 276 2.98 -12.35 -24.18
N LYS A 277 2.17 -11.68 -25.00
CA LYS A 277 2.49 -10.32 -25.52
C LYS A 277 2.84 -9.35 -24.40
N TYR A 278 2.05 -9.36 -23.34
CA TYR A 278 2.21 -8.43 -22.21
C TYR A 278 3.30 -8.92 -21.25
N GLU A 279 3.45 -10.23 -21.09
CA GLU A 279 4.49 -10.82 -20.26
C GLU A 279 5.89 -10.48 -20.79
N ASP A 280 6.13 -10.76 -22.08
CA ASP A 280 7.42 -10.50 -22.73
C ASP A 280 7.68 -8.99 -22.87
N GLY A 281 6.65 -8.22 -23.23
CA GLY A 281 6.79 -6.78 -23.47
C GLY A 281 6.96 -5.95 -22.18
N TRP A 282 6.36 -6.39 -21.07
CA TRP A 282 6.52 -5.72 -19.79
C TRP A 282 7.98 -5.65 -19.35
N GLY A 283 8.70 -6.76 -19.42
CA GLY A 283 10.09 -6.84 -18.99
C GLY A 283 10.99 -5.83 -19.70
N ASN A 284 10.86 -5.72 -21.02
CA ASN A 284 11.67 -4.77 -21.82
C ASN A 284 11.37 -3.32 -21.44
N ILE A 285 10.09 -2.94 -21.39
CA ILE A 285 9.71 -1.56 -21.03
C ILE A 285 10.14 -1.24 -19.58
N GLN A 286 10.00 -2.21 -18.67
CA GLN A 286 10.39 -2.04 -17.27
C GLN A 286 11.90 -1.80 -17.14
N GLN A 287 12.73 -2.58 -17.82
CA GLN A 287 14.18 -2.40 -17.82
C GLN A 287 14.54 -0.99 -18.26
N ASP A 288 14.17 -0.60 -19.48
CA ASP A 288 14.48 0.71 -20.05
C ASP A 288 14.00 1.86 -19.14
N THR A 289 12.80 1.70 -18.58
CA THR A 289 12.20 2.72 -17.71
C THR A 289 12.93 2.85 -16.37
N SER A 290 13.29 1.71 -15.75
CA SER A 290 13.98 1.71 -14.47
C SER A 290 15.38 2.30 -14.57
N GLU A 291 16.13 1.94 -15.61
CA GLU A 291 17.47 2.47 -15.86
C GLU A 291 17.41 3.98 -16.13
N ALA A 292 16.51 4.43 -17.01
CA ALA A 292 16.33 5.85 -17.29
C ALA A 292 15.89 6.65 -16.06
N PHE A 293 15.05 6.07 -15.19
CA PHE A 293 14.64 6.71 -13.95
C PHE A 293 15.79 6.85 -12.97
N VAL A 294 16.60 5.80 -12.79
CA VAL A 294 17.80 5.85 -11.93
C VAL A 294 18.80 6.86 -12.47
N GLU A 295 19.01 6.91 -13.78
CA GLU A 295 19.87 7.94 -14.41
C GLU A 295 19.41 9.36 -14.07
N LYS A 296 18.11 9.66 -14.21
CA LYS A 296 17.54 10.97 -13.83
C LYS A 296 17.78 11.32 -12.36
N LEU A 297 17.68 10.33 -11.46
CA LEU A 297 17.95 10.55 -10.04
C LEU A 297 19.41 10.92 -9.80
N PHE A 298 20.35 10.20 -10.43
CA PHE A 298 21.78 10.51 -10.30
C PHE A 298 22.15 11.88 -10.90
N GLN A 299 21.55 12.26 -12.02
CA GLN A 299 21.74 13.59 -12.63
C GLN A 299 21.24 14.72 -11.70
N LYS A 300 20.16 14.47 -10.93
CA LYS A 300 19.68 15.43 -9.90
C LYS A 300 20.61 15.48 -8.69
N LEU A 301 21.12 14.32 -8.24
CA LEU A 301 22.02 14.22 -7.08
C LEU A 301 23.41 14.79 -7.36
N PHE A 302 23.91 14.61 -8.58
CA PHE A 302 25.24 15.05 -9.01
C PHE A 302 25.15 15.94 -10.26
N PRO A 303 24.72 17.21 -10.12
CA PRO A 303 24.59 18.11 -11.26
C PRO A 303 25.90 18.23 -12.04
N GLY A 304 25.85 17.98 -13.35
CA GLY A 304 27.02 17.98 -14.22
C GLY A 304 27.83 16.68 -14.25
N CYS A 305 27.31 15.59 -13.71
CA CYS A 305 27.87 14.26 -13.97
C CYS A 305 27.68 13.85 -15.43
N ASN A 306 28.54 12.96 -15.91
CA ASN A 306 28.29 12.24 -17.15
C ASN A 306 27.68 10.88 -16.80
N SER A 307 26.62 10.51 -17.47
CA SER A 307 25.95 9.22 -17.33
C SER A 307 26.01 8.43 -18.63
N TYR A 308 26.14 7.14 -18.52
CA TYR A 308 26.24 6.22 -19.64
C TYR A 308 25.41 4.99 -19.32
N LEU A 309 24.33 4.78 -20.08
CA LEU A 309 23.49 3.57 -20.02
C LEU A 309 24.10 2.47 -20.90
N GLU A 310 23.80 1.20 -20.58
CA GLU A 310 24.18 0.03 -21.37
C GLU A 310 25.69 -0.05 -21.67
N ASN A 311 26.54 0.11 -20.67
CA ASN A 311 27.99 0.09 -20.88
C ASN A 311 28.57 -1.32 -20.80
N TYR A 312 29.14 -1.77 -21.93
CA TYR A 312 29.83 -3.05 -22.02
C TYR A 312 31.33 -2.88 -21.72
N TYR A 313 31.85 -3.54 -20.69
CA TYR A 313 33.30 -3.53 -20.36
C TYR A 313 34.05 -4.80 -20.79
N GLN A 314 33.31 -5.88 -21.09
CA GLN A 314 33.76 -7.10 -21.75
C GLN A 314 32.64 -7.61 -22.63
N LYS A 315 32.93 -8.55 -23.56
CA LYS A 315 31.97 -8.99 -24.58
C LYS A 315 30.57 -9.41 -24.06
N ASP A 316 30.48 -9.84 -22.80
CA ASP A 316 29.27 -10.42 -22.23
C ASP A 316 28.88 -9.78 -20.88
N TYR A 317 29.54 -8.70 -20.47
CA TYR A 317 29.29 -8.02 -19.19
C TYR A 317 28.86 -6.58 -19.42
N GLU A 318 27.67 -6.28 -19.03
CA GLU A 318 27.02 -4.98 -19.12
C GLU A 318 26.90 -4.38 -17.71
N ASN A 319 27.07 -3.07 -17.61
CA ASN A 319 26.63 -2.30 -16.46
C ASN A 319 25.38 -1.53 -16.88
N ASP A 320 24.33 -1.57 -16.11
CA ASP A 320 23.08 -0.86 -16.39
C ASP A 320 23.32 0.64 -16.47
N LEU A 321 24.12 1.20 -15.55
CA LEU A 321 24.43 2.61 -15.53
C LEU A 321 25.83 2.89 -14.96
N LEU A 322 26.59 3.73 -15.67
CA LEU A 322 27.90 4.24 -15.25
C LEU A 322 27.80 5.75 -15.06
N ILE A 323 28.20 6.24 -13.89
CA ILE A 323 28.19 7.69 -13.57
C ILE A 323 29.63 8.15 -13.32
N SER A 324 30.06 9.16 -14.04
CA SER A 324 31.34 9.84 -13.80
C SER A 324 31.08 11.25 -13.23
N TYR A 325 31.57 11.50 -12.03
CA TYR A 325 31.46 12.79 -11.37
C TYR A 325 32.76 13.17 -10.67
N LYS A 326 33.41 14.23 -11.12
CA LYS A 326 34.76 14.64 -10.67
C LYS A 326 35.77 13.48 -10.82
N ASP A 327 36.35 13.04 -9.71
CA ASP A 327 37.34 11.96 -9.65
C ASP A 327 36.73 10.60 -9.27
N VAL A 328 35.40 10.50 -9.26
CA VAL A 328 34.66 9.30 -8.85
C VAL A 328 33.93 8.69 -10.02
N LEU A 329 34.04 7.39 -10.14
CA LEU A 329 33.27 6.54 -11.05
C LEU A 329 32.37 5.64 -10.22
N LEU A 330 31.06 5.73 -10.47
CA LEU A 330 30.05 4.88 -9.85
C LEU A 330 29.54 3.86 -10.87
N ILE A 331 29.55 2.59 -10.51
CA ILE A 331 28.92 1.51 -11.26
C ILE A 331 27.60 1.21 -10.56
N VAL A 332 26.50 1.27 -11.29
CA VAL A 332 25.16 1.12 -10.76
C VAL A 332 24.48 -0.05 -11.46
N GLU A 333 23.99 -0.99 -10.67
CA GLU A 333 23.13 -2.08 -11.09
C GLU A 333 21.70 -1.75 -10.71
N VAL A 334 20.77 -1.84 -11.64
CA VAL A 334 19.35 -1.54 -11.45
C VAL A 334 18.57 -2.85 -11.39
N LYS A 335 17.97 -3.12 -10.22
CA LYS A 335 17.11 -4.30 -10.04
C LYS A 335 15.66 -3.85 -9.94
N ALA A 336 14.87 -4.18 -10.94
CA ALA A 336 13.47 -3.83 -11.05
C ALA A 336 12.52 -4.96 -10.57
#